data_ca200592a3b31139787dfb7a6e57985d
#
_entry.id   ca200592a3b31139787dfb7a6e57985d
#
_cell.length_a   1.000
_cell.length_b   1.000
_cell.length_c   1.000
_cell.angle_alpha   90.00
_cell.angle_beta   90.00
_cell.angle_gamma   90.00
#
_symmetry.space_group_name_H-M   'P 1'
#
loop_
_entity.id
_entity.type
_entity.pdbx_description
1 polymer ?
#
loop_
_entity_poly.entity_id
_entity_poly.type
_entity_poly.pdbx_seq_one_letter_code
_entity_poly.pdbx_strand_id
1 'polypeptide(L)'
;VRKKVRRPLIDPTDGTTIRQTVTKRVAKGVRKVRGFRVLAYSGGNTREARKEAERWGQKAKQILQTEPIYVHFYSPRWMCQVGNFTNYEQAQKVMRKLKKEGFTHANIIRTMVTIETTEVLGDAYGMDY
;
A
#
# COMPACT_ATOMS: atom_id res chain seq x y z
N VAL A 1 10.24 12.44 5.99
CA VAL A 1 10.97 12.86 6.77
C VAL A 1 12.24 12.30 6.77
N ARG A 2 12.97 12.79 7.12
CA ARG A 2 14.12 12.39 7.05
C ARG A 2 14.60 12.23 8.30
N LYS A 3 15.30 11.55 8.54
CA LYS A 3 15.88 11.47 9.63
C LYS A 3 17.01 12.07 9.57
N LYS A 4 17.51 12.53 9.96
CA LYS A 4 18.55 13.14 9.78
C LYS A 4 19.61 12.58 10.08
N VAL A 5 20.30 12.57 9.73
CA VAL A 5 21.34 12.03 9.78
C VAL A 5 22.36 12.59 10.11
N ARG A 6 22.88 12.86 10.20
CA ARG A 6 23.77 13.29 10.26
C ARG A 6 24.72 13.30 10.04
N ARG A 7 25.20 13.48 10.06
CA ARG A 7 26.09 13.48 9.69
C ARG A 7 26.87 13.64 10.06
N PRO A 8 27.35 13.41 10.34
CA PRO A 8 28.15 13.39 10.53
C PRO A 8 28.66 13.51 10.55
N LEU A 9 28.76 13.44 10.93
CA LEU A 9 29.35 13.50 10.84
C LEU A 9 30.07 13.72 10.93
N ILE A 10 30.56 13.96 11.20
CA ILE A 10 31.34 14.11 11.33
C ILE A 10 31.74 14.67 11.85
N ASP A 11 31.88 14.46 12.54
CA ASP A 11 32.31 14.83 13.06
C ASP A 11 32.86 15.29 13.17
N PRO A 12 33.28 15.70 13.49
CA PRO A 12 33.96 16.01 13.66
C PRO A 12 34.44 16.32 14.19
N THR A 13 34.58 15.93 14.90
CA THR A 13 34.98 15.93 15.37
C THR A 13 35.41 15.67 15.63
N ASP A 14 35.49 15.17 15.76
CA ASP A 14 35.77 14.64 15.78
C ASP A 14 36.06 14.35 15.31
N GLY A 15 36.12 14.27 15.17
CA GLY A 15 36.27 13.81 14.62
C GLY A 15 36.21 13.11 14.33
N THR A 16 36.17 12.64 14.60
CA THR A 16 35.90 11.97 14.37
C THR A 16 35.45 11.60 14.04
N THR A 17 35.39 11.26 14.04
CA THR A 17 34.92 10.90 13.63
C THR A 17 34.53 10.64 13.28
N ILE A 18 34.55 10.33 13.28
CA ILE A 18 34.03 10.07 12.91
C ILE A 18 33.78 9.57 12.56
N ARG A 19 34.19 8.80 12.80
CA ARG A 19 33.72 8.22 12.36
C ARG A 19 32.79 8.21 12.26
N GLN A 20 32.40 8.10 12.02
CA GLN A 20 31.29 8.11 12.04
C GLN A 20 30.64 7.43 11.15
N THR A 21 29.82 6.63 11.56
CA THR A 21 29.10 6.02 10.57
C THR A 21 28.13 6.99 10.01
N VAL A 22 28.03 7.02 8.73
CA VAL A 22 27.10 7.89 8.09
C VAL A 22 25.82 7.11 7.91
N THR A 23 24.75 7.68 8.44
CA THR A 23 23.44 7.09 8.27
C THR A 23 22.87 7.57 6.96
N LYS A 24 22.41 6.68 6.16
CA LYS A 24 21.79 7.07 4.92
C LYS A 24 20.45 7.69 5.22
N ARG A 25 20.16 8.74 4.50
CA ARG A 25 18.87 9.39 4.63
C ARG A 25 17.86 8.62 3.81
N VAL A 26 16.70 8.42 4.39
CA VAL A 26 15.64 7.64 3.77
C VAL A 26 14.35 8.42 3.85
N ALA A 27 13.63 8.46 2.77
CA ALA A 27 12.32 9.06 2.74
C ALA A 27 11.30 8.00 2.39
N LYS A 28 10.22 7.99 3.11
CA LYS A 28 9.09 7.13 2.79
C LYS A 28 8.03 7.97 2.13
N GLY A 29 7.46 7.44 1.09
CA GLY A 29 6.41 8.15 0.39
C GLY A 29 5.38 7.20 -0.13
N VAL A 30 4.38 7.76 -0.77
CA VAL A 30 3.31 7.02 -1.40
C VAL A 30 3.24 7.47 -2.81
N ARG A 31 3.02 6.55 -3.69
CA ARG A 31 2.94 6.85 -5.10
C ARG A 31 1.79 6.07 -5.71
N LYS A 32 1.12 6.67 -6.66
CA LYS A 32 0.07 5.98 -7.39
C LYS A 32 0.60 5.48 -8.71
N VAL A 33 0.32 4.23 -8.99
CA VAL A 33 0.73 3.61 -10.24
C VAL A 33 -0.43 2.78 -10.77
N ARG A 34 -0.35 2.42 -12.02
CA ARG A 34 -1.34 1.53 -12.59
C ARG A 34 -1.13 0.14 -12.03
N GLY A 35 -2.21 -0.48 -11.63
CA GLY A 35 -2.13 -1.80 -11.04
C GLY A 35 -3.46 -2.48 -11.02
N PHE A 36 -3.65 -3.34 -10.03
CA PHE A 36 -4.82 -4.18 -9.94
C PHE A 36 -5.35 -4.18 -8.52
N ARG A 37 -6.65 -4.29 -8.40
CA ARG A 37 -7.31 -4.57 -7.13
C ARG A 37 -8.30 -5.68 -7.35
N VAL A 38 -8.63 -6.39 -6.28
CA VAL A 38 -9.67 -7.40 -6.35
C VAL A 38 -10.97 -6.73 -5.93
N LEU A 39 -11.94 -6.72 -6.82
CA LEU A 39 -13.27 -6.20 -6.52
C LEU A 39 -14.01 -7.30 -5.78
N ALA A 40 -14.17 -7.12 -4.49
CA ALA A 40 -14.78 -8.14 -3.65
C ALA A 40 -16.30 -8.01 -3.60
N TYR A 41 -16.79 -6.79 -3.72
CA TYR A 41 -18.23 -6.55 -3.70
C TYR A 41 -18.54 -5.27 -4.48
N SER A 42 -19.65 -5.29 -5.19
CA SER A 42 -20.16 -4.11 -5.88
C SER A 42 -21.68 -4.11 -5.77
N GLY A 43 -22.21 -3.05 -5.22
CA GLY A 43 -23.66 -2.90 -5.09
C GLY A 43 -24.14 -1.63 -5.75
N GLY A 44 -25.34 -1.20 -5.39
CA GLY A 44 -25.89 0.05 -5.92
C GLY A 44 -25.47 1.24 -5.09
N ASN A 45 -26.30 2.26 -5.11
CA ASN A 45 -26.05 3.48 -4.37
C ASN A 45 -26.94 3.65 -3.16
N THR A 46 -27.47 2.55 -2.64
CA THR A 46 -28.40 2.56 -1.52
C THR A 46 -27.66 2.39 -0.20
N ARG A 47 -28.39 2.69 0.88
CA ARG A 47 -27.84 2.45 2.21
C ARG A 47 -27.60 0.97 2.44
N GLU A 48 -28.46 0.12 1.90
CA GLU A 48 -28.29 -1.32 2.01
C GLU A 48 -27.01 -1.77 1.31
N ALA A 49 -26.73 -1.20 0.14
CA ALA A 49 -25.52 -1.52 -0.57
C ALA A 49 -24.27 -1.11 0.23
N ARG A 50 -24.36 0.02 0.91
CA ARG A 50 -23.28 0.46 1.77
C ARG A 50 -23.03 -0.53 2.91
N LYS A 51 -24.11 -0.95 3.57
CA LYS A 51 -23.99 -1.91 4.67
C LYS A 51 -23.44 -3.23 4.20
N GLU A 52 -23.86 -3.68 3.02
CA GLU A 52 -23.32 -4.91 2.45
C GLU A 52 -21.84 -4.76 2.15
N ALA A 53 -21.44 -3.64 1.55
CA ALA A 53 -20.04 -3.41 1.25
C ALA A 53 -19.19 -3.44 2.52
N GLU A 54 -19.71 -2.82 3.60
CA GLU A 54 -19.00 -2.81 4.87
C GLU A 54 -18.90 -4.22 5.47
N ARG A 55 -19.96 -4.99 5.35
CA ARG A 55 -19.98 -6.34 5.88
C ARG A 55 -19.00 -7.24 5.14
N TRP A 56 -18.99 -7.17 3.82
CA TRP A 56 -18.04 -7.92 3.02
C TRP A 56 -16.62 -7.45 3.28
N GLY A 57 -16.44 -6.15 3.52
CA GLY A 57 -15.14 -5.61 3.86
C GLY A 57 -14.61 -6.16 5.17
N GLN A 58 -15.47 -6.28 6.18
CA GLN A 58 -15.06 -6.88 7.46
C GLN A 58 -14.66 -8.34 7.27
N LYS A 59 -15.42 -9.07 6.48
CA LYS A 59 -15.10 -10.45 6.21
C LYS A 59 -13.77 -10.58 5.47
N ALA A 60 -13.55 -9.74 4.48
CA ALA A 60 -12.30 -9.76 3.73
C ALA A 60 -11.12 -9.44 4.64
N LYS A 61 -11.31 -8.52 5.57
CA LYS A 61 -10.25 -8.15 6.49
C LYS A 61 -9.85 -9.31 7.38
N GLN A 62 -10.80 -10.13 7.78
CA GLN A 62 -10.50 -11.30 8.59
C GLN A 62 -9.74 -12.35 7.80
N ILE A 63 -10.06 -12.47 6.51
CA ILE A 63 -9.42 -13.46 5.65
C ILE A 63 -8.03 -13.00 5.23
N LEU A 64 -7.90 -11.72 4.90
CA LEU A 64 -6.67 -11.17 4.33
C LEU A 64 -6.12 -10.11 5.28
N GLN A 65 -5.45 -10.55 6.30
CA GLN A 65 -5.03 -9.65 7.38
C GLN A 65 -3.94 -8.68 6.97
N THR A 66 -3.21 -8.99 5.91
CA THR A 66 -2.11 -8.15 5.48
C THR A 66 -2.45 -7.24 4.31
N GLU A 67 -3.63 -7.39 3.73
CA GLU A 67 -4.00 -6.59 2.56
C GLU A 67 -4.93 -5.44 2.97
N PRO A 68 -4.75 -4.27 2.37
CA PRO A 68 -5.67 -3.17 2.64
C PRO A 68 -7.04 -3.44 2.03
N ILE A 69 -8.05 -3.02 2.75
CA ILE A 69 -9.44 -3.21 2.34
C ILE A 69 -10.05 -1.82 2.21
N TYR A 70 -10.62 -1.54 1.07
CA TYR A 70 -11.23 -0.24 0.78
C TYR A 70 -12.72 -0.40 0.56
N VAL A 71 -13.50 0.24 1.39
CA VAL A 71 -14.96 0.25 1.25
C VAL A 71 -15.35 1.70 1.01
N HIS A 72 -15.72 2.02 -0.23
CA HIS A 72 -16.02 3.39 -0.59
C HIS A 72 -17.14 3.42 -1.62
N PHE A 73 -17.68 4.61 -1.77
CA PHE A 73 -18.61 4.87 -2.84
C PHE A 73 -17.83 5.31 -4.07
N TYR A 74 -17.74 4.41 -5.03
CA TYR A 74 -17.14 4.70 -6.33
C TYR A 74 -18.30 4.91 -7.28
N SER A 75 -18.68 6.16 -7.45
CA SER A 75 -19.88 6.50 -8.20
C SER A 75 -20.02 5.68 -9.47
N PRO A 76 -21.17 5.05 -9.69
CA PRO A 76 -22.42 5.16 -8.91
C PRO A 76 -22.63 3.99 -7.95
N ARG A 77 -21.60 3.35 -7.45
CA ARG A 77 -21.75 2.12 -6.69
C ARG A 77 -20.94 2.11 -5.42
N TRP A 78 -21.48 1.45 -4.40
CA TRP A 78 -20.69 1.09 -3.24
C TRP A 78 -19.90 -0.15 -3.59
N MET A 79 -18.61 -0.13 -3.28
CA MET A 79 -17.71 -1.23 -3.61
C MET A 79 -16.79 -1.54 -2.45
N CYS A 80 -16.38 -2.81 -2.41
CA CYS A 80 -15.28 -3.24 -1.56
C CYS A 80 -14.15 -3.69 -2.47
N GLN A 81 -13.02 -3.01 -2.40
CA GLN A 81 -11.85 -3.34 -3.21
C GLN A 81 -10.72 -3.75 -2.28
N VAL A 82 -9.93 -4.70 -2.70
CA VAL A 82 -8.89 -5.30 -1.87
C VAL A 82 -7.54 -5.16 -2.55
N GLY A 83 -6.58 -4.68 -1.79
CA GLY A 83 -5.17 -4.72 -2.16
C GLY A 83 -4.72 -3.60 -3.05
N ASN A 84 -3.41 -3.52 -3.22
CA ASN A 84 -2.75 -2.61 -4.14
C ASN A 84 -1.70 -3.43 -4.88
N PHE A 85 -2.15 -4.16 -5.89
CA PHE A 85 -1.27 -5.10 -6.57
C PHE A 85 -0.72 -4.50 -7.85
N THR A 86 0.57 -4.62 -8.03
CA THR A 86 1.20 -4.24 -9.30
C THR A 86 1.42 -5.45 -10.19
N ASN A 87 1.19 -6.63 -9.64
CA ASN A 87 1.41 -7.89 -10.33
C ASN A 87 0.08 -8.62 -10.43
N TYR A 88 -0.29 -8.96 -11.64
CA TYR A 88 -1.58 -9.62 -11.88
C TYR A 88 -1.69 -10.96 -11.15
N GLU A 89 -0.59 -11.68 -11.06
CA GLU A 89 -0.60 -13.00 -10.43
C GLU A 89 -0.88 -12.92 -8.94
N GLN A 90 -0.38 -11.87 -8.29
CA GLN A 90 -0.69 -11.66 -6.89
C GLN A 90 -2.17 -11.37 -6.69
N ALA A 91 -2.73 -10.55 -7.58
CA ALA A 91 -4.15 -10.28 -7.52
C ALA A 91 -4.96 -11.55 -7.73
N GLN A 92 -4.52 -12.42 -8.63
CA GLN A 92 -5.21 -13.67 -8.86
C GLN A 92 -5.21 -14.57 -7.63
N LYS A 93 -4.09 -14.63 -6.93
CA LYS A 93 -4.01 -15.44 -5.72
C LYS A 93 -5.01 -14.98 -4.68
N VAL A 94 -5.09 -13.69 -4.50
CA VAL A 94 -6.01 -13.11 -3.54
C VAL A 94 -7.46 -13.35 -3.98
N MET A 95 -7.73 -13.18 -5.26
CA MET A 95 -9.07 -13.42 -5.78
C MET A 95 -9.50 -14.86 -5.55
N ARG A 96 -8.61 -15.81 -5.81
CA ARG A 96 -8.95 -17.21 -5.60
C ARG A 96 -9.21 -17.52 -4.13
N LYS A 97 -8.41 -16.93 -3.25
CA LYS A 97 -8.60 -17.11 -1.83
C LYS A 97 -9.95 -16.59 -1.39
N LEU A 98 -10.31 -15.39 -1.86
CA LEU A 98 -11.59 -14.81 -1.53
C LEU A 98 -12.75 -15.66 -2.08
N LYS A 99 -12.62 -16.17 -3.28
CA LYS A 99 -13.67 -17.01 -3.84
C LYS A 99 -13.89 -18.26 -3.02
N LYS A 100 -12.83 -18.85 -2.52
CA LYS A 100 -12.96 -20.02 -1.65
C LYS A 100 -13.70 -19.69 -0.37
N GLU A 101 -13.63 -18.45 0.07
CA GLU A 101 -14.25 -18.04 1.33
C GLU A 101 -15.62 -17.42 1.12
N GLY A 102 -16.21 -17.58 -0.04
CA GLY A 102 -17.57 -17.15 -0.27
C GLY A 102 -17.75 -15.93 -1.14
N PHE A 103 -16.66 -15.30 -1.58
CA PHE A 103 -16.75 -14.14 -2.46
C PHE A 103 -16.85 -14.62 -3.91
N THR A 104 -17.99 -15.18 -4.25
CA THR A 104 -18.14 -15.90 -5.51
C THR A 104 -18.03 -15.00 -6.73
N HIS A 105 -18.27 -13.68 -6.55
CA HIS A 105 -18.21 -12.73 -7.66
C HIS A 105 -16.95 -11.88 -7.62
N ALA A 106 -15.96 -12.28 -6.83
CA ALA A 106 -14.70 -11.54 -6.76
C ALA A 106 -14.06 -11.50 -8.14
N ASN A 107 -13.52 -10.35 -8.48
CA ASN A 107 -13.00 -10.10 -9.81
C ASN A 107 -11.82 -9.16 -9.72
N ILE A 108 -10.92 -9.24 -10.70
CA ILE A 108 -9.76 -8.34 -10.72
C ILE A 108 -10.11 -7.16 -11.61
N ILE A 109 -9.82 -5.96 -11.10
CA ILE A 109 -10.02 -4.74 -11.87
C ILE A 109 -8.69 -4.02 -12.02
N ARG A 110 -8.55 -3.31 -13.11
CA ARG A 110 -7.41 -2.44 -13.33
C ARG A 110 -7.75 -1.07 -12.80
N THR A 111 -6.85 -0.52 -12.02
CA THR A 111 -7.08 0.78 -11.43
C THR A 111 -5.77 1.35 -10.96
N MET A 112 -5.78 2.61 -10.57
CA MET A 112 -4.62 3.18 -9.91
C MET A 112 -4.55 2.63 -8.51
N VAL A 113 -3.37 2.18 -8.14
CA VAL A 113 -3.15 1.63 -6.81
C VAL A 113 -2.09 2.45 -6.11
N THR A 114 -2.09 2.36 -4.79
CA THR A 114 -1.16 3.12 -3.97
C THR A 114 -0.07 2.18 -3.50
N ILE A 115 1.16 2.53 -3.77
CA ILE A 115 2.30 1.75 -3.27
C ILE A 115 3.15 2.64 -2.39
N GLU A 116 3.79 2.02 -1.42
CA GLU A 116 4.76 2.70 -0.59
C GLU A 116 6.11 2.66 -1.27
N THR A 117 6.80 3.77 -1.21
CA THR A 117 8.13 3.86 -1.77
C THR A 117 9.09 4.27 -0.67
N THR A 118 10.32 3.78 -0.79
CA THR A 118 11.39 4.17 0.09
C THR A 118 12.55 4.59 -0.79
N GLU A 119 13.02 5.80 -0.58
CA GLU A 119 14.06 6.36 -1.40
C GLU A 119 15.25 6.71 -0.54
N VAL A 120 16.42 6.29 -0.95
CA VAL A 120 17.64 6.73 -0.28
C VAL A 120 17.96 8.10 -0.82
N LEU A 121 18.04 9.08 0.06
CA LEU A 121 18.24 10.47 -0.31
C LEU A 121 19.69 10.84 -0.46
N GLY A 122 20.57 9.88 -0.36
CA GLY A 122 21.99 10.14 -0.49
C GLY A 122 22.67 10.16 0.84
N ASP A 123 23.98 10.18 0.77
CA ASP A 123 24.76 10.22 1.97
C ASP A 123 24.85 11.61 2.50
N ALA A 124 25.44 11.73 3.63
CA ALA A 124 25.65 13.03 4.19
C ALA A 124 26.53 13.89 3.30
N TYR A 125 27.24 13.28 2.39
CA TYR A 125 27.98 14.05 1.45
C TYR A 125 27.25 14.22 0.21
N GLY A 126 26.18 13.77 0.18
CA GLY A 126 25.50 13.97 -0.97
C GLY A 126 25.43 12.91 -1.92
N MET A 127 25.60 12.55 -2.27
CA MET A 127 25.51 11.89 -3.03
C MET A 127 25.25 11.18 -3.62
N ASP A 128 25.10 10.74 -3.72
CA ASP A 128 25.02 10.15 -4.27
C ASP A 128 25.02 9.65 -4.86
N TYR A 129 24.99 9.57 -4.99
CA TYR A 129 25.16 9.05 -5.66
C TYR A 129 24.59 8.94 -6.20
#